data_f36721f6331d02b21360b5abe9d2a37a
#
_entry.id   f36721f6331d02b21360b5abe9d2a37a
#
_cell.length_a   1.000
_cell.length_b   1.000
_cell.length_c   1.000
_cell.angle_alpha   90.00
_cell.angle_beta   90.00
_cell.angle_gamma   90.00
#
_symmetry.space_group_name_H-M   'P 1'
#
loop_
_entity.id
_entity.type
_entity.pdbx_description
1 polymer ?
#
loop_
_entity_poly.entity_id
_entity_poly.type
_entity_poly.pdbx_seq_one_letter_code
_entity_poly.pdbx_strand_id
1 'polypeptide(L)'
;DVLTISGTPTASGTFIYTIPLSGGCGSVNASGTITVTVDNTAGAASSTPTLCINTALTDITHATTGATGIGSASGLPSGVTASWASDVITITGTPTASGTFNYTIPLDGGCGSVDATGTITVTGDNTAGTASSSPTLCNNTALTDITIATTGATGIGSATGLPSGVT
;
A
#
# COMPACT_ATOMS: atom_id res chain seq x y z
N ASP A 1 -45.05 -10.43 -30.63
CA ASP A 1 -45.21 -10.18 -29.20
C ASP A 1 -43.86 -10.37 -28.49
N VAL A 2 -43.51 -9.51 -27.56
CA VAL A 2 -42.23 -9.53 -26.85
C VAL A 2 -42.51 -9.42 -25.34
N LEU A 3 -41.90 -10.31 -24.55
CA LEU A 3 -41.84 -10.20 -23.12
C LEU A 3 -40.61 -9.38 -22.74
N THR A 4 -40.77 -8.32 -21.96
CA THR A 4 -39.68 -7.46 -21.48
C THR A 4 -39.52 -7.60 -19.98
N ILE A 5 -38.29 -7.81 -19.53
CA ILE A 5 -37.89 -7.80 -18.12
C ILE A 5 -37.01 -6.57 -17.95
N SER A 6 -37.33 -5.70 -16.99
CA SER A 6 -36.57 -4.47 -16.71
C SER A 6 -36.53 -4.18 -15.23
N GLY A 7 -35.53 -3.43 -14.81
CA GLY A 7 -35.34 -3.01 -13.39
C GLY A 7 -33.87 -2.89 -13.03
N THR A 8 -33.61 -2.40 -11.81
CA THR A 8 -32.26 -2.30 -11.23
C THR A 8 -32.19 -3.29 -10.06
N PRO A 9 -31.34 -4.34 -10.13
CA PRO A 9 -31.21 -5.30 -9.06
C PRO A 9 -30.51 -4.65 -7.84
N THR A 10 -31.01 -4.97 -6.65
CA THR A 10 -30.47 -4.46 -5.36
C THR A 10 -29.81 -5.56 -4.52
N ALA A 11 -29.80 -6.79 -4.99
CA ALA A 11 -29.15 -7.93 -4.34
C ALA A 11 -28.26 -8.65 -5.32
N SER A 12 -27.07 -9.06 -4.88
CA SER A 12 -26.16 -9.90 -5.64
C SER A 12 -26.55 -11.37 -5.55
N GLY A 13 -26.18 -12.14 -6.56
CA GLY A 13 -26.46 -13.58 -6.63
C GLY A 13 -26.86 -14.04 -8.02
N THR A 14 -27.17 -15.31 -8.15
CA THR A 14 -27.70 -15.91 -9.37
C THR A 14 -29.19 -16.18 -9.19
N PHE A 15 -30.00 -15.50 -9.99
CA PHE A 15 -31.45 -15.54 -9.93
C PHE A 15 -31.98 -16.28 -11.17
N ILE A 16 -32.66 -17.41 -10.96
CA ILE A 16 -33.35 -18.14 -12.00
C ILE A 16 -34.81 -17.68 -12.00
N TYR A 17 -35.27 -17.13 -13.13
CA TYR A 17 -36.67 -16.70 -13.25
C TYR A 17 -37.46 -17.63 -14.15
N THR A 18 -38.76 -17.74 -13.88
CA THR A 18 -39.75 -18.45 -14.66
C THR A 18 -41.01 -17.61 -14.74
N ILE A 19 -41.45 -17.30 -15.94
CA ILE A 19 -42.65 -16.49 -16.22
C ILE A 19 -43.65 -17.36 -16.98
N PRO A 20 -44.76 -17.77 -16.36
CA PRO A 20 -45.80 -18.54 -17.06
C PRO A 20 -46.47 -17.67 -18.12
N LEU A 21 -46.66 -18.20 -19.28
CA LEU A 21 -47.41 -17.57 -20.37
C LEU A 21 -48.89 -17.97 -20.24
N SER A 22 -49.81 -17.04 -20.48
CA SER A 22 -51.28 -17.25 -20.41
C SER A 22 -51.96 -16.75 -21.68
N GLY A 23 -53.20 -17.22 -21.91
CA GLY A 23 -54.05 -16.77 -23.02
C GLY A 23 -53.95 -17.57 -24.32
N GLY A 24 -53.14 -18.63 -24.38
CA GLY A 24 -53.01 -19.56 -25.50
C GLY A 24 -53.41 -20.98 -25.13
N CYS A 25 -53.20 -21.94 -26.05
CA CYS A 25 -53.35 -23.37 -25.79
C CYS A 25 -52.04 -23.93 -25.17
N GLY A 26 -52.17 -24.63 -24.03
CA GLY A 26 -51.05 -25.26 -23.31
C GLY A 26 -50.40 -24.37 -22.22
N SER A 27 -49.55 -24.98 -21.44
CA SER A 27 -48.76 -24.30 -20.36
C SER A 27 -47.31 -24.20 -20.84
N VAL A 28 -46.87 -22.98 -21.08
CA VAL A 28 -45.47 -22.68 -21.50
C VAL A 28 -44.90 -21.62 -20.60
N ASN A 29 -43.64 -21.77 -20.18
CA ASN A 29 -42.91 -20.84 -19.37
C ASN A 29 -41.76 -20.21 -20.14
N ALA A 30 -41.59 -18.90 -20.01
CA ALA A 30 -40.35 -18.25 -20.36
C ALA A 30 -39.44 -18.28 -19.13
N SER A 31 -38.23 -18.75 -19.26
CA SER A 31 -37.27 -18.85 -18.15
C SER A 31 -35.88 -18.39 -18.58
N GLY A 32 -35.08 -17.96 -17.60
CA GLY A 32 -33.70 -17.57 -17.81
C GLY A 32 -32.99 -17.31 -16.45
N THR A 33 -31.78 -16.82 -16.57
CA THR A 33 -30.92 -16.55 -15.42
C THR A 33 -30.39 -15.11 -15.48
N ILE A 34 -30.43 -14.42 -14.33
CA ILE A 34 -29.77 -13.11 -14.13
C ILE A 34 -28.74 -13.30 -13.04
N THR A 35 -27.48 -13.00 -13.35
CA THR A 35 -26.40 -13.00 -12.38
C THR A 35 -26.03 -11.55 -12.05
N VAL A 36 -26.08 -11.21 -10.76
CA VAL A 36 -25.72 -9.92 -10.22
C VAL A 36 -24.49 -10.09 -9.35
N THR A 37 -23.38 -9.48 -9.74
CA THR A 37 -22.11 -9.54 -9.00
C THR A 37 -22.05 -8.47 -7.95
N VAL A 38 -21.29 -8.73 -6.87
CA VAL A 38 -21.03 -7.77 -5.78
C VAL A 38 -20.09 -6.68 -6.28
N ASP A 39 -20.30 -5.44 -5.81
CA ASP A 39 -19.36 -4.34 -6.07
C ASP A 39 -18.05 -4.58 -5.32
N ASN A 40 -16.93 -4.23 -5.97
CA ASN A 40 -15.62 -4.21 -5.34
C ASN A 40 -15.55 -3.09 -4.30
N THR A 41 -14.99 -3.38 -3.13
CA THR A 41 -14.58 -2.37 -2.16
C THR A 41 -13.19 -2.67 -1.60
N ALA A 42 -12.45 -1.63 -1.26
CA ALA A 42 -11.18 -1.71 -0.54
C ALA A 42 -11.26 -0.85 0.72
N GLY A 43 -10.98 -1.43 1.86
CA GLY A 43 -10.83 -0.72 3.11
C GLY A 43 -9.55 0.09 3.17
N ALA A 44 -9.44 1.01 4.13
CA ALA A 44 -8.22 1.75 4.38
C ALA A 44 -7.07 0.81 4.76
N ALA A 45 -5.83 1.26 4.50
CA ALA A 45 -4.63 0.58 4.99
C ALA A 45 -4.65 0.47 6.52
N SER A 46 -4.27 -0.70 7.06
CA SER A 46 -4.17 -0.92 8.51
C SER A 46 -3.13 -0.01 9.17
N SER A 47 -2.14 0.47 8.40
CA SER A 47 -1.12 1.40 8.86
C SER A 47 -0.48 2.17 7.70
N THR A 48 0.20 3.29 8.03
CA THR A 48 1.05 4.08 7.15
C THR A 48 2.44 4.20 7.78
N PRO A 49 3.27 3.15 7.70
CA PRO A 49 4.50 3.07 8.46
C PRO A 49 5.60 4.01 7.96
N THR A 50 6.46 4.41 8.91
CA THR A 50 7.79 4.97 8.65
C THR A 50 8.83 4.02 9.25
N LEU A 51 9.75 3.52 8.42
CA LEU A 51 10.76 2.55 8.84
C LEU A 51 12.11 2.85 8.18
N CYS A 52 13.19 2.31 8.75
CA CYS A 52 14.52 2.41 8.13
C CYS A 52 14.63 1.45 6.95
N ILE A 53 15.47 1.81 5.98
CA ILE A 53 15.86 0.92 4.89
C ILE A 53 16.40 -0.41 5.45
N ASN A 54 16.15 -1.51 4.74
CA ASN A 54 16.53 -2.86 5.13
C ASN A 54 15.91 -3.37 6.46
N THR A 55 14.87 -2.69 6.94
CA THR A 55 14.06 -3.16 8.08
C THR A 55 12.81 -3.84 7.55
N ALA A 56 12.48 -5.02 8.07
CA ALA A 56 11.28 -5.75 7.66
C ALA A 56 10.02 -4.94 7.99
N LEU A 57 9.12 -4.84 7.01
CA LEU A 57 7.82 -4.21 7.17
C LEU A 57 6.93 -5.06 8.09
N THR A 58 6.25 -4.43 9.06
CA THR A 58 5.08 -5.06 9.68
C THR A 58 3.97 -5.07 8.64
N ASP A 59 3.32 -6.20 8.45
CA ASP A 59 2.32 -6.39 7.41
C ASP A 59 1.27 -5.26 7.42
N ILE A 60 1.03 -4.68 6.25
CA ILE A 60 -0.07 -3.75 6.02
C ILE A 60 -1.19 -4.52 5.36
N THR A 61 -2.40 -4.37 5.86
CA THR A 61 -3.56 -5.07 5.34
C THR A 61 -4.64 -4.12 4.87
N HIS A 62 -5.39 -4.54 3.83
CA HIS A 62 -6.64 -3.93 3.39
C HIS A 62 -7.70 -5.02 3.33
N ALA A 63 -8.81 -4.81 4.02
CA ALA A 63 -9.98 -5.66 3.83
C ALA A 63 -10.64 -5.34 2.48
N THR A 64 -11.09 -6.35 1.77
CA THR A 64 -11.76 -6.20 0.46
C THR A 64 -13.10 -6.91 0.46
N THR A 65 -14.00 -6.52 -0.44
CA THR A 65 -15.21 -7.28 -0.75
C THR A 65 -15.42 -7.31 -2.26
N GLY A 66 -16.07 -8.35 -2.76
CA GLY A 66 -16.40 -8.50 -4.17
C GLY A 66 -15.23 -8.91 -5.08
N ALA A 67 -14.00 -8.66 -4.67
CA ALA A 67 -12.82 -9.03 -5.43
C ALA A 67 -12.60 -10.55 -5.45
N THR A 68 -12.03 -11.04 -6.54
CA THR A 68 -11.57 -12.42 -6.68
C THR A 68 -10.04 -12.51 -6.77
N GLY A 69 -9.35 -11.37 -6.68
CA GLY A 69 -7.91 -11.24 -6.74
C GLY A 69 -7.47 -9.77 -6.76
N ILE A 70 -6.20 -9.57 -7.05
CA ILE A 70 -5.60 -8.25 -7.26
C ILE A 70 -4.79 -8.22 -8.55
N GLY A 71 -4.79 -7.08 -9.23
CA GLY A 71 -3.91 -6.79 -10.35
C GLY A 71 -2.48 -6.46 -9.91
N SER A 72 -1.67 -6.01 -10.86
CA SER A 72 -0.28 -5.63 -10.57
C SER A 72 -0.22 -4.39 -9.67
N ALA A 73 0.36 -4.54 -8.49
CA ALA A 73 0.64 -3.42 -7.60
C ALA A 73 1.64 -2.46 -8.22
N SER A 74 1.44 -1.17 -8.05
CA SER A 74 2.35 -0.10 -8.45
C SER A 74 2.72 0.76 -7.24
N GLY A 75 3.90 1.42 -7.31
CA GLY A 75 4.34 2.36 -6.28
C GLY A 75 4.83 1.72 -4.97
N LEU A 76 4.92 0.40 -4.85
CA LEU A 76 5.55 -0.26 -3.71
C LEU A 76 7.08 -0.07 -3.77
N PRO A 77 7.76 0.06 -2.61
CA PRO A 77 9.23 0.08 -2.57
C PRO A 77 9.81 -1.26 -3.02
N SER A 78 11.00 -1.23 -3.63
CA SER A 78 11.73 -2.45 -3.98
C SER A 78 11.90 -3.35 -2.75
N GLY A 79 11.66 -4.65 -2.92
CA GLY A 79 11.70 -5.65 -1.83
C GLY A 79 10.40 -5.79 -1.06
N VAL A 80 9.34 -5.06 -1.43
CA VAL A 80 7.99 -5.17 -0.85
C VAL A 80 7.03 -5.68 -1.91
N THR A 81 6.15 -6.58 -1.53
CA THR A 81 5.16 -7.21 -2.41
C THR A 81 3.77 -7.19 -1.79
N ALA A 82 2.75 -7.30 -2.62
CA ALA A 82 1.38 -7.46 -2.21
C ALA A 82 0.85 -8.85 -2.62
N SER A 83 0.02 -9.42 -1.78
CA SER A 83 -0.72 -10.66 -2.04
C SER A 83 -2.18 -10.50 -1.61
N TRP A 84 -3.07 -11.32 -2.14
CA TRP A 84 -4.48 -11.33 -1.76
C TRP A 84 -4.92 -12.74 -1.40
N ALA A 85 -5.62 -12.88 -0.30
CA ALA A 85 -6.25 -14.12 0.12
C ALA A 85 -7.39 -13.83 1.09
N SER A 86 -8.47 -14.58 0.98
CA SER A 86 -9.61 -14.52 1.93
C SER A 86 -10.11 -13.09 2.17
N ASP A 87 -10.34 -12.34 1.10
CA ASP A 87 -10.83 -10.96 1.12
C ASP A 87 -9.89 -9.96 1.83
N VAL A 88 -8.61 -10.26 1.90
CA VAL A 88 -7.58 -9.38 2.48
C VAL A 88 -6.39 -9.25 1.53
N ILE A 89 -6.00 -8.02 1.24
CA ILE A 89 -4.68 -7.72 0.68
C ILE A 89 -3.69 -7.65 1.83
N THR A 90 -2.56 -8.32 1.70
CA THR A 90 -1.42 -8.24 2.62
C THR A 90 -0.20 -7.72 1.88
N ILE A 91 0.39 -6.64 2.39
CA ILE A 91 1.64 -6.05 1.88
C ILE A 91 2.74 -6.38 2.88
N THR A 92 3.80 -7.03 2.40
CA THR A 92 4.90 -7.54 3.23
C THR A 92 6.24 -7.44 2.50
N GLY A 93 7.32 -7.47 3.24
CA GLY A 93 8.68 -7.49 2.69
C GLY A 93 9.66 -6.60 3.44
N THR A 94 10.83 -6.39 2.85
CA THR A 94 11.90 -5.54 3.40
C THR A 94 12.30 -4.54 2.33
N PRO A 95 11.97 -3.25 2.51
CA PRO A 95 12.30 -2.23 1.51
C PRO A 95 13.82 -2.01 1.40
N THR A 96 14.33 -2.00 0.17
CA THR A 96 15.75 -1.81 -0.15
C THR A 96 16.04 -0.44 -0.77
N ALA A 97 15.07 0.45 -0.83
CA ALA A 97 15.23 1.82 -1.31
C ALA A 97 14.54 2.79 -0.35
N SER A 98 15.18 3.93 -0.06
CA SER A 98 14.61 5.00 0.76
C SER A 98 13.75 5.94 -0.09
N GLY A 99 12.72 6.53 0.53
CA GLY A 99 11.80 7.45 -0.11
C GLY A 99 10.39 7.35 0.47
N THR A 100 9.47 8.14 -0.06
CA THR A 100 8.04 8.04 0.21
C THR A 100 7.37 7.34 -0.97
N PHE A 101 6.74 6.22 -0.71
CA PHE A 101 6.13 5.34 -1.69
C PHE A 101 4.62 5.36 -1.54
N ASN A 102 3.92 5.95 -2.51
CA ASN A 102 2.46 5.90 -2.61
C ASN A 102 2.10 4.72 -3.51
N TYR A 103 1.49 3.70 -2.95
CA TYR A 103 1.15 2.50 -3.69
C TYR A 103 -0.32 2.48 -4.11
N THR A 104 -0.57 1.77 -5.19
CA THR A 104 -1.90 1.49 -5.73
C THR A 104 -1.97 0.02 -6.13
N ILE A 105 -2.99 -0.69 -5.65
CA ILE A 105 -3.22 -2.12 -5.90
C ILE A 105 -4.64 -2.26 -6.43
N PRO A 106 -4.82 -2.51 -7.74
CA PRO A 106 -6.13 -2.71 -8.33
C PRO A 106 -6.78 -3.99 -7.83
N LEU A 107 -8.08 -3.97 -7.58
CA LEU A 107 -8.87 -5.17 -7.31
C LEU A 107 -9.33 -5.81 -8.63
N ASP A 108 -9.22 -7.13 -8.73
CA ASP A 108 -9.71 -7.92 -9.86
C ASP A 108 -11.03 -8.63 -9.50
N GLY A 109 -11.85 -8.87 -10.54
CA GLY A 109 -13.18 -9.48 -10.38
C GLY A 109 -14.23 -8.51 -9.85
N GLY A 110 -15.42 -9.01 -9.49
CA GLY A 110 -16.53 -8.20 -9.01
C GLY A 110 -17.01 -7.12 -9.98
N CYS A 111 -17.66 -6.08 -9.48
CA CYS A 111 -18.10 -4.92 -10.24
C CYS A 111 -17.37 -3.66 -9.79
N GLY A 112 -17.06 -2.79 -10.78
CA GLY A 112 -16.38 -1.51 -10.55
C GLY A 112 -14.85 -1.63 -10.51
N SER A 113 -14.17 -0.54 -10.90
CA SER A 113 -12.72 -0.41 -10.75
C SER A 113 -12.44 0.23 -9.41
N VAL A 114 -11.84 -0.51 -8.49
CA VAL A 114 -11.49 -0.07 -7.14
C VAL A 114 -10.04 -0.43 -6.86
N ASP A 115 -9.31 0.52 -6.28
CA ASP A 115 -7.92 0.37 -5.91
C ASP A 115 -7.77 0.44 -4.38
N ALA A 116 -6.93 -0.42 -3.81
CA ALA A 116 -6.39 -0.23 -2.48
C ALA A 116 -5.15 0.67 -2.56
N THR A 117 -5.12 1.72 -1.75
CA THR A 117 -4.04 2.72 -1.78
C THR A 117 -3.50 3.01 -0.38
N GLY A 118 -2.25 3.44 -0.31
CA GLY A 118 -1.61 3.85 0.94
C GLY A 118 -0.21 4.38 0.72
N THR A 119 0.50 4.64 1.83
CA THR A 119 1.83 5.22 1.81
C THR A 119 2.77 4.46 2.74
N ILE A 120 3.98 4.19 2.26
CA ILE A 120 5.09 3.65 3.04
C ILE A 120 6.23 4.66 2.96
N THR A 121 6.75 5.12 4.10
CA THR A 121 7.93 6.00 4.16
C THR A 121 9.14 5.20 4.63
N VAL A 122 10.19 5.20 3.83
CA VAL A 122 11.44 4.50 4.14
C VAL A 122 12.56 5.54 4.27
N THR A 123 13.16 5.61 5.46
CA THR A 123 14.29 6.50 5.75
C THR A 123 15.60 5.79 5.45
N GLY A 124 16.56 6.52 4.87
CA GLY A 124 17.91 6.01 4.67
C GLY A 124 18.68 5.89 5.98
N ASP A 125 19.75 5.09 5.96
CA ASP A 125 20.66 4.98 7.11
C ASP A 125 21.41 6.29 7.35
N ASN A 126 21.65 6.60 8.62
CA ASN A 126 22.57 7.67 8.97
C ASN A 126 24.00 7.27 8.63
N THR A 127 24.72 8.15 7.95
CA THR A 127 26.14 7.96 7.69
C THR A 127 26.92 9.19 8.14
N ALA A 128 28.16 8.97 8.54
CA ALA A 128 29.15 10.00 8.79
C ALA A 128 30.42 9.72 7.99
N GLY A 129 30.89 10.72 7.29
CA GLY A 129 32.17 10.67 6.57
C GLY A 129 33.37 10.81 7.51
N THR A 130 34.54 10.92 6.93
CA THR A 130 35.77 11.23 7.67
C THR A 130 35.83 12.71 8.04
N ALA A 131 36.46 13.02 9.17
CA ALA A 131 36.73 14.39 9.54
C ALA A 131 37.65 15.07 8.50
N SER A 132 37.40 16.34 8.21
CA SER A 132 38.17 17.14 7.26
C SER A 132 39.67 17.29 7.66
N SER A 133 39.97 17.18 8.97
CA SER A 133 41.32 17.26 9.51
C SER A 133 41.42 16.58 10.89
N SER A 134 42.65 16.27 11.29
CA SER A 134 43.02 15.79 12.62
C SER A 134 44.21 16.62 13.14
N PRO A 135 43.97 17.88 13.56
CA PRO A 135 45.06 18.80 13.90
C PRO A 135 45.71 18.45 15.23
N THR A 136 47.02 18.78 15.29
CA THR A 136 47.76 18.89 16.59
C THR A 136 47.99 20.35 16.88
N LEU A 137 47.50 20.80 18.04
CA LEU A 137 47.51 22.21 18.46
C LEU A 137 48.27 22.40 19.78
N CYS A 138 48.88 23.55 19.92
CA CYS A 138 49.35 24.01 21.21
C CYS A 138 48.16 24.51 22.07
N ASN A 139 48.31 24.47 23.41
CA ASN A 139 47.29 25.01 24.29
C ASN A 139 47.01 26.50 23.99
N ASN A 140 45.77 26.94 24.08
CA ASN A 140 45.30 28.28 23.73
C ASN A 140 45.45 28.68 22.25
N THR A 141 45.66 27.73 21.34
CA THR A 141 45.64 27.96 19.89
C THR A 141 44.21 27.68 19.36
N ALA A 142 43.68 28.61 18.59
CA ALA A 142 42.38 28.46 17.98
C ALA A 142 42.34 27.25 17.01
N LEU A 143 41.30 26.43 17.12
CA LEU A 143 41.05 25.33 16.22
C LEU A 143 40.47 25.86 14.90
N THR A 144 41.04 25.44 13.80
CA THR A 144 40.37 25.57 12.48
C THR A 144 39.24 24.57 12.42
N ASP A 145 38.07 24.97 11.93
CA ASP A 145 36.87 24.15 11.87
C ASP A 145 37.14 22.77 11.27
N ILE A 146 36.71 21.77 11.98
CA ILE A 146 36.66 20.37 11.50
C ILE A 146 35.25 20.07 11.07
N THR A 147 35.08 19.67 9.83
CA THR A 147 33.80 19.31 9.25
C THR A 147 33.72 17.81 9.00
N ILE A 148 32.53 17.26 9.21
CA ILE A 148 32.20 15.86 8.90
C ILE A 148 30.91 15.86 8.06
N ALA A 149 31.00 15.36 6.85
CA ALA A 149 29.79 15.22 6.02
C ALA A 149 28.91 14.10 6.57
N THR A 150 27.60 14.36 6.65
CA THR A 150 26.61 13.37 7.13
C THR A 150 25.49 13.21 6.12
N THR A 151 24.86 12.04 6.09
CA THR A 151 23.60 11.79 5.35
C THR A 151 22.57 11.12 6.26
N GLY A 152 21.29 11.36 5.99
CA GLY A 152 20.20 10.73 6.72
C GLY A 152 19.90 11.35 8.09
N ALA A 153 20.87 11.99 8.73
CA ALA A 153 20.70 12.61 10.03
C ALA A 153 19.86 13.89 9.95
N THR A 154 18.93 14.05 10.88
CA THR A 154 18.11 15.27 11.06
C THR A 154 18.63 16.16 12.20
N GLY A 155 19.67 15.75 12.90
CA GLY A 155 20.30 16.47 14.01
C GLY A 155 21.48 15.70 14.58
N ILE A 156 22.15 16.30 15.55
CA ILE A 156 23.27 15.71 16.26
C ILE A 156 22.95 15.63 17.75
N GLY A 157 23.46 14.60 18.42
CA GLY A 157 23.39 14.45 19.88
C GLY A 157 24.48 15.24 20.58
N SER A 158 24.56 15.11 21.90
CA SER A 158 25.65 15.73 22.71
C SER A 158 26.99 15.09 22.36
N ALA A 159 27.95 15.92 21.98
CA ALA A 159 29.33 15.47 21.74
C ALA A 159 30.00 15.04 23.09
N THR A 160 30.86 14.02 22.98
CA THR A 160 31.70 13.56 24.10
C THR A 160 33.15 13.51 23.66
N GLY A 161 34.10 13.71 24.62
CA GLY A 161 35.52 13.60 24.33
C GLY A 161 36.15 14.82 23.66
N LEU A 162 35.40 15.91 23.46
CA LEU A 162 35.97 17.17 22.98
C LEU A 162 36.78 17.85 24.13
N PRO A 163 37.92 18.52 23.77
CA PRO A 163 38.64 19.35 24.74
C PRO A 163 37.77 20.49 25.30
N SER A 164 38.07 20.96 26.50
CA SER A 164 37.39 22.12 27.09
C SER A 164 37.51 23.34 26.18
N GLY A 165 36.39 24.02 25.91
CA GLY A 165 36.34 25.21 25.05
C GLY A 165 36.15 24.88 23.55
N VAL A 166 35.95 23.60 23.19
CA VAL A 166 35.56 23.15 21.86
C VAL A 166 34.13 22.65 21.89
N THR A 167 33.30 23.08 20.89
CA THR A 167 31.88 22.75 20.83
C THR A 167 31.51 22.20 19.44
#